data_d888600eda5ad2442ccea771c0e34cfe
#
_entry.id   d888600eda5ad2442ccea771c0e34cfe
#
_cell.length_a   1.000
_cell.length_b   1.000
_cell.length_c   1.000
_cell.angle_alpha   90.00
_cell.angle_beta   90.00
_cell.angle_gamma   90.00
#
_symmetry.space_group_name_H-M   'P 1'
#
loop_
_entity.id
_entity.type
_entity.pdbx_description
1 polymer ?
#
loop_
_entity_poly.entity_id
_entity_poly.type
_entity_poly.pdbx_seq_one_letter_code
_entity_poly.pdbx_strand_id
1 'polypeptide(L)'
;MNALRASVAAAAAVVSILIAAPAIAQSADLDTQPTGFLTAATGGMSANAWAGTSLGTAKRLVTALPNAPRSRALRDLQFKVLVSQLTPPAPDGSPPPSLFMRKVEKIAAMGEAESLNEMVRNAGGYADPTVAGTVANALMLAGERHGACAIVRQWQLSEPFSGRAQAACSLLDGDQAPARAANLQSAQQVDGPALMAIDLMNSQVPANVLRNTQPSIVRALVGLKPLPIATRIEIAERGEALAVIEATKLGDLYLEALRDGASLPAATARRARMVAAARSASNPNEMVSSIAAAYGETRDSPLFPTIARASAAALINLPAQPQFANVAQEAMRGFLLLGAKLQTQAWIRLALSAVSNNARAIIALDRLVPLAAVAGLDDAKRLTAGEINRWYEVTRDDDAARAPLRGYLLLELLRSTGFDLPPKSTDLPDRPPGNARLVMPAAANLQALVNAAAGGRRAETALLAPIAAGETPLNELHPAAIATIVQALRQVGEDHSARLFAVETAIAYGL
;
A
#
# COMPACT_ATOMS: atom_id res chain seq x y z
N MET A 1 55.33 29.39 70.34
CA MET A 1 56.36 28.54 69.78
C MET A 1 55.79 27.88 68.53
N ASN A 2 56.44 28.26 67.45
CA ASN A 2 56.43 27.69 66.09
C ASN A 2 55.15 27.47 65.32
N ALA A 3 54.93 28.40 64.44
CA ALA A 3 54.09 28.35 63.26
C ALA A 3 54.68 27.46 62.15
N LEU A 4 53.85 26.76 61.43
CA LEU A 4 54.18 26.31 60.09
C LEU A 4 53.03 26.74 59.14
N ARG A 5 53.42 27.72 58.30
CA ARG A 5 52.60 28.15 57.17
C ARG A 5 52.73 27.09 56.06
N ALA A 6 51.62 26.49 55.64
CA ALA A 6 51.52 25.66 54.43
C ALA A 6 50.83 26.52 53.35
N SER A 7 51.59 26.85 52.30
CA SER A 7 51.06 27.48 51.07
C SER A 7 50.32 26.52 50.23
N VAL A 8 49.03 26.79 49.96
CA VAL A 8 48.25 26.07 48.98
C VAL A 8 48.39 26.77 47.63
N ALA A 9 49.12 26.14 46.70
CA ALA A 9 49.18 26.55 45.31
C ALA A 9 47.87 26.02 44.59
N ALA A 10 47.03 26.95 44.17
CA ALA A 10 45.87 26.65 43.34
C ALA A 10 46.35 26.43 41.90
N ALA A 11 46.34 25.17 41.44
CA ALA A 11 46.49 24.83 40.03
C ALA A 11 45.14 25.02 39.30
N ALA A 12 45.05 26.10 38.51
CA ALA A 12 43.94 26.31 37.59
C ALA A 12 44.06 25.35 36.41
N ALA A 13 43.26 24.28 36.40
CA ALA A 13 43.11 23.42 35.25
C ALA A 13 42.20 24.11 34.22
N VAL A 14 42.77 24.63 33.15
CA VAL A 14 42.03 25.07 31.96
C VAL A 14 41.52 23.85 31.24
N VAL A 15 40.24 23.55 31.44
CA VAL A 15 39.52 22.55 30.63
C VAL A 15 39.23 23.18 29.26
N SER A 16 40.08 22.89 28.28
CA SER A 16 39.83 23.22 26.88
C SER A 16 38.70 22.30 26.40
N ILE A 17 37.46 22.81 26.37
CA ILE A 17 36.35 22.19 25.65
C ILE A 17 36.66 22.29 24.16
N LEU A 18 37.24 21.25 23.59
CA LEU A 18 37.25 21.03 22.15
C LEU A 18 35.80 20.91 21.69
N ILE A 19 35.23 22.03 21.25
CA ILE A 19 33.99 21.98 20.42
C ILE A 19 34.45 21.31 19.14
N ALA A 20 34.20 20.00 19.06
CA ALA A 20 34.28 19.27 17.82
C ALA A 20 33.24 19.93 16.87
N ALA A 21 33.73 20.73 15.93
CA ALA A 21 32.94 21.18 14.79
C ALA A 21 32.33 19.90 14.19
N PRO A 22 31.03 19.89 13.86
CA PRO A 22 30.46 18.76 13.14
C PRO A 22 31.32 18.61 11.89
N ALA A 23 32.02 17.49 11.78
CA ALA A 23 32.67 17.11 10.54
C ALA A 23 31.54 17.15 9.50
N ILE A 24 31.66 18.10 8.54
CA ILE A 24 30.85 18.05 7.31
C ILE A 24 31.26 16.72 6.70
N ALA A 25 30.46 15.70 6.96
CA ALA A 25 30.60 14.40 6.33
C ALA A 25 30.57 14.71 4.84
N GLN A 26 31.72 14.53 4.16
CA GLN A 26 31.78 14.49 2.72
C GLN A 26 30.62 13.58 2.32
N SER A 27 29.71 14.08 1.49
CA SER A 27 28.55 13.31 1.02
C SER A 27 29.11 12.03 0.43
N ALA A 28 29.14 10.97 1.23
CA ALA A 28 29.46 9.62 0.74
C ALA A 28 28.60 9.43 -0.48
N ASP A 29 29.17 8.95 -1.58
CA ASP A 29 28.41 8.69 -2.79
C ASP A 29 27.36 7.64 -2.44
N LEU A 30 26.17 8.09 -2.09
CA LEU A 30 25.06 7.25 -1.64
C LEU A 30 24.57 6.26 -2.72
N ASP A 31 25.09 6.42 -3.95
CA ASP A 31 24.89 5.44 -5.03
C ASP A 31 25.85 4.26 -4.93
N THR A 32 26.86 4.29 -4.06
CA THR A 32 27.82 3.19 -3.85
C THR A 32 27.56 2.34 -2.61
N GLN A 33 26.57 2.71 -1.79
CA GLN A 33 26.24 2.02 -0.54
C GLN A 33 24.81 1.48 -0.52
N PRO A 34 24.55 0.35 0.16
CA PRO A 34 23.18 -0.12 0.40
C PRO A 34 22.41 0.91 1.23
N THR A 35 21.26 1.37 0.71
CA THR A 35 20.43 2.40 1.35
C THR A 35 19.02 1.87 1.64
N GLY A 36 18.86 1.06 2.62
CA GLY A 36 17.55 0.51 3.00
C GLY A 36 17.63 -0.02 4.42
N PHE A 37 16.53 -0.55 4.93
CA PHE A 37 16.48 -1.14 6.27
C PHE A 37 15.93 -2.58 6.26
N LEU A 38 15.22 -3.02 5.21
CA LEU A 38 14.75 -4.39 5.10
C LEU A 38 15.80 -5.28 4.41
N THR A 39 16.12 -6.40 5.05
CA THR A 39 16.91 -7.51 4.48
C THR A 39 16.00 -8.63 4.02
N ALA A 40 16.52 -9.60 3.27
CA ALA A 40 15.75 -10.80 2.89
C ALA A 40 15.17 -11.54 4.12
N ALA A 41 15.87 -11.52 5.25
CA ALA A 41 15.41 -12.15 6.48
C ALA A 41 14.28 -11.38 7.17
N THR A 42 14.17 -10.07 6.95
CA THR A 42 13.16 -9.19 7.55
C THR A 42 12.04 -8.81 6.56
N GLY A 43 11.91 -9.55 5.45
CA GLY A 43 10.84 -9.34 4.47
C GLY A 43 11.22 -8.48 3.27
N GLY A 44 12.48 -8.01 3.17
CA GLY A 44 13.01 -7.32 2.00
C GLY A 44 13.35 -8.26 0.83
N MET A 45 13.95 -7.69 -0.20
CA MET A 45 14.49 -8.46 -1.33
C MET A 45 15.91 -8.97 -0.99
N SER A 46 16.39 -9.94 -1.77
CA SER A 46 17.79 -10.39 -1.71
C SER A 46 18.75 -9.25 -2.09
N ALA A 47 19.90 -9.18 -1.44
CA ALA A 47 20.88 -8.09 -1.64
C ALA A 47 21.25 -7.86 -3.10
N ASN A 48 21.33 -8.92 -3.91
CA ASN A 48 21.69 -8.89 -5.33
C ASN A 48 20.53 -8.61 -6.29
N ALA A 49 19.38 -8.14 -5.81
CA ALA A 49 18.18 -7.96 -6.64
C ALA A 49 18.38 -6.97 -7.82
N TRP A 50 19.36 -6.07 -7.75
CA TRP A 50 19.76 -5.18 -8.86
C TRP A 50 20.76 -5.80 -9.84
N ALA A 51 21.13 -7.07 -9.69
CA ALA A 51 22.06 -7.71 -10.63
C ALA A 51 21.58 -7.57 -12.07
N GLY A 52 22.47 -7.14 -12.98
CA GLY A 52 22.16 -6.92 -14.40
C GLY A 52 21.40 -5.62 -14.71
N THR A 53 21.13 -4.76 -13.73
CA THR A 53 20.49 -3.45 -13.92
C THR A 53 21.52 -2.34 -13.72
N SER A 54 21.61 -1.37 -14.63
CA SER A 54 22.48 -0.20 -14.47
C SER A 54 21.87 0.85 -13.55
N LEU A 55 22.73 1.70 -12.96
CA LEU A 55 22.32 2.79 -12.06
C LEU A 55 21.33 3.75 -12.73
N GLY A 56 21.60 4.16 -13.97
CA GLY A 56 20.71 5.04 -14.72
C GLY A 56 19.33 4.41 -15.00
N THR A 57 19.29 3.09 -15.24
CA THR A 57 18.03 2.37 -15.37
C THR A 57 17.28 2.35 -14.06
N ALA A 58 17.93 2.03 -12.93
CA ALA A 58 17.30 2.05 -11.61
C ALA A 58 16.73 3.43 -11.26
N LYS A 59 17.49 4.52 -11.51
CA LYS A 59 17.03 5.91 -11.32
C LYS A 59 15.78 6.22 -12.14
N ARG A 60 15.77 5.88 -13.44
CA ARG A 60 14.60 6.09 -14.30
C ARG A 60 13.36 5.32 -13.80
N LEU A 61 13.53 4.05 -13.42
CA LEU A 61 12.44 3.23 -12.93
C LEU A 61 11.84 3.79 -11.64
N VAL A 62 12.67 4.13 -10.65
CA VAL A 62 12.18 4.72 -9.38
C VAL A 62 11.43 6.02 -9.64
N THR A 63 11.92 6.86 -10.58
CA THR A 63 11.22 8.10 -10.95
C THR A 63 9.86 7.82 -11.62
N ALA A 64 9.78 6.80 -12.48
CA ALA A 64 8.59 6.45 -13.25
C ALA A 64 7.51 5.70 -12.44
N LEU A 65 7.80 5.26 -11.22
CA LEU A 65 6.84 4.54 -10.39
C LEU A 65 5.56 5.36 -10.17
N PRO A 66 4.38 4.75 -10.22
CA PRO A 66 3.14 5.42 -9.80
C PRO A 66 3.20 5.73 -8.30
N ASN A 67 2.59 6.86 -7.90
CA ASN A 67 2.50 7.20 -6.48
C ASN A 67 1.39 6.41 -5.77
N ALA A 68 0.32 6.07 -6.49
CA ALA A 68 -0.84 5.34 -6.00
C ALA A 68 -1.25 4.19 -6.93
N PRO A 69 -0.47 3.09 -7.02
CA PRO A 69 -0.90 1.90 -7.75
C PRO A 69 -2.26 1.42 -7.24
N ARG A 70 -3.15 0.99 -8.15
CA ARG A 70 -4.48 0.48 -7.77
C ARG A 70 -4.45 -0.91 -7.15
N SER A 71 -3.35 -1.62 -7.25
CA SER A 71 -3.09 -2.91 -6.59
C SER A 71 -2.27 -2.71 -5.33
N ARG A 72 -2.77 -3.20 -4.20
CA ARG A 72 -2.03 -3.22 -2.94
C ARG A 72 -0.80 -4.12 -3.06
N ALA A 73 -0.95 -5.27 -3.72
CA ALA A 73 0.17 -6.19 -3.94
C ALA A 73 1.32 -5.56 -4.73
N LEU A 74 1.02 -4.79 -5.78
CA LEU A 74 2.04 -4.06 -6.55
C LEU A 74 2.61 -2.87 -5.78
N ARG A 75 1.79 -2.17 -4.97
CA ARG A 75 2.28 -1.11 -4.09
C ARG A 75 3.24 -1.64 -3.04
N ASP A 76 2.90 -2.75 -2.39
CA ASP A 76 3.74 -3.38 -1.39
C ASP A 76 5.05 -3.92 -2.00
N LEU A 77 4.99 -4.46 -3.22
CA LEU A 77 6.17 -4.87 -3.98
C LEU A 77 7.07 -3.68 -4.33
N GLN A 78 6.49 -2.58 -4.82
CA GLN A 78 7.20 -1.32 -5.08
C GLN A 78 7.89 -0.81 -3.82
N PHE A 79 7.16 -0.72 -2.73
CA PHE A 79 7.68 -0.29 -1.43
C PHE A 79 8.80 -1.21 -0.96
N LYS A 80 8.63 -2.53 -1.03
CA LYS A 80 9.63 -3.52 -0.69
C LYS A 80 10.96 -3.28 -1.42
N VAL A 81 10.94 -2.99 -2.72
CA VAL A 81 12.17 -2.66 -3.48
C VAL A 81 12.83 -1.39 -2.96
N LEU A 82 12.02 -0.34 -2.71
CA LEU A 82 12.54 0.97 -2.31
C LEU A 82 13.25 0.94 -0.95
N VAL A 83 12.74 0.16 0.01
CA VAL A 83 13.26 0.11 1.38
C VAL A 83 14.17 -1.09 1.65
N SER A 84 14.39 -1.97 0.68
CA SER A 84 15.30 -3.10 0.84
C SER A 84 16.76 -2.64 0.80
N GLN A 85 17.58 -3.28 1.64
CA GLN A 85 19.03 -3.10 1.71
C GLN A 85 19.69 -3.87 0.57
N LEU A 86 19.74 -3.24 -0.60
CA LEU A 86 20.25 -3.84 -1.84
C LEU A 86 21.67 -3.37 -2.15
N THR A 87 22.49 -4.26 -2.68
CA THR A 87 23.76 -3.87 -3.33
C THR A 87 23.43 -2.89 -4.45
N PRO A 88 24.09 -1.72 -4.52
CA PRO A 88 23.81 -0.73 -5.53
C PRO A 88 23.93 -1.30 -6.95
N PRO A 89 23.14 -0.78 -7.90
CA PRO A 89 23.29 -1.11 -9.31
C PRO A 89 24.67 -0.71 -9.85
N ALA A 90 25.13 -1.36 -10.92
CA ALA A 90 26.39 -1.01 -11.55
C ALA A 90 26.42 0.48 -12.01
N PRO A 91 27.46 1.26 -11.67
CA PRO A 91 27.57 2.64 -12.08
C PRO A 91 27.70 2.75 -13.60
N ASP A 92 27.05 3.74 -14.19
CA ASP A 92 27.02 3.98 -15.64
C ASP A 92 27.23 5.44 -16.03
N GLY A 93 27.72 6.26 -15.08
CA GLY A 93 27.92 7.70 -15.29
C GLY A 93 26.61 8.49 -15.34
N SER A 94 25.49 7.92 -14.91
CA SER A 94 24.20 8.61 -14.90
C SER A 94 24.22 9.87 -14.02
N PRO A 95 23.61 10.99 -14.49
CA PRO A 95 23.69 12.27 -13.78
C PRO A 95 22.92 12.27 -12.46
N PRO A 96 23.18 13.27 -11.57
CA PRO A 96 22.39 13.54 -10.39
C PRO A 96 20.88 13.73 -10.73
N PRO A 97 19.98 13.56 -9.76
CA PRO A 97 20.25 13.19 -8.36
C PRO A 97 20.56 11.69 -8.19
N SER A 98 21.05 11.33 -7.01
CA SER A 98 21.36 9.95 -6.64
C SER A 98 20.12 9.04 -6.64
N LEU A 99 20.32 7.73 -6.76
CA LEU A 99 19.25 6.74 -6.58
C LEU A 99 18.61 6.84 -5.18
N PHE A 100 19.43 7.12 -4.16
CA PHE A 100 18.95 7.37 -2.81
C PHE A 100 17.96 8.53 -2.76
N MET A 101 18.30 9.69 -3.37
CA MET A 101 17.39 10.83 -3.41
C MET A 101 16.09 10.51 -4.12
N ARG A 102 16.13 9.75 -5.24
CA ARG A 102 14.93 9.30 -5.95
C ARG A 102 14.04 8.39 -5.07
N LYS A 103 14.66 7.50 -4.28
CA LYS A 103 13.93 6.68 -3.30
C LYS A 103 13.28 7.54 -2.21
N VAL A 104 14.01 8.53 -1.65
CA VAL A 104 13.50 9.48 -0.67
C VAL A 104 12.27 10.22 -1.19
N GLU A 105 12.35 10.81 -2.38
CA GLU A 105 11.24 11.50 -3.03
C GLU A 105 10.03 10.58 -3.22
N LYS A 106 10.26 9.34 -3.70
CA LYS A 106 9.19 8.38 -3.97
C LYS A 106 8.50 7.89 -2.71
N ILE A 107 9.24 7.53 -1.67
CA ILE A 107 8.68 7.06 -0.39
C ILE A 107 7.88 8.20 0.29
N ALA A 108 8.39 9.44 0.23
CA ALA A 108 7.67 10.62 0.70
C ALA A 108 6.34 10.82 -0.07
N ALA A 109 6.35 10.70 -1.40
CA ALA A 109 5.15 10.82 -2.23
C ALA A 109 4.13 9.69 -1.96
N MET A 110 4.59 8.49 -1.60
CA MET A 110 3.73 7.38 -1.16
C MET A 110 3.11 7.60 0.23
N GLY A 111 3.56 8.61 0.99
CA GLY A 111 3.07 8.91 2.33
C GLY A 111 3.65 8.03 3.44
N GLU A 112 4.79 7.37 3.21
CA GLU A 112 5.44 6.44 4.14
C GLU A 112 6.52 7.17 4.99
N ALA A 113 6.09 8.15 5.79
CA ALA A 113 6.99 9.06 6.52
C ALA A 113 7.89 8.35 7.54
N GLU A 114 7.35 7.38 8.28
CA GLU A 114 8.12 6.61 9.28
C GLU A 114 9.22 5.80 8.61
N SER A 115 8.88 5.05 7.57
CA SER A 115 9.83 4.26 6.78
C SER A 115 10.86 5.12 6.07
N LEU A 116 10.45 6.31 5.60
CA LEU A 116 11.35 7.28 5.04
C LEU A 116 12.40 7.73 6.06
N ASN A 117 11.94 8.12 7.26
CA ASN A 117 12.83 8.55 8.35
C ASN A 117 13.78 7.42 8.77
N GLU A 118 13.30 6.19 8.86
CA GLU A 118 14.13 5.03 9.15
C GLU A 118 15.18 4.77 8.06
N MET A 119 14.79 4.82 6.79
CA MET A 119 15.72 4.66 5.67
C MET A 119 16.83 5.72 5.68
N VAL A 120 16.49 6.99 5.93
CA VAL A 120 17.47 8.09 6.00
C VAL A 120 18.41 7.90 7.17
N ARG A 121 17.91 7.51 8.35
CA ARG A 121 18.76 7.24 9.53
C ARG A 121 19.73 6.10 9.27
N ASN A 122 19.29 5.02 8.63
CA ASN A 122 20.14 3.87 8.29
C ASN A 122 21.19 4.20 7.21
N ALA A 123 20.94 5.20 6.37
CA ALA A 123 21.91 5.70 5.40
C ALA A 123 22.96 6.68 6.01
N GLY A 124 23.00 6.82 7.33
CA GLY A 124 23.95 7.70 8.02
C GLY A 124 23.38 9.07 8.39
N GLY A 125 22.07 9.27 8.25
CA GLY A 125 21.37 10.51 8.57
C GLY A 125 21.05 11.38 7.34
N TYR A 126 20.73 12.63 7.59
CA TYR A 126 20.38 13.56 6.52
C TYR A 126 21.63 13.96 5.73
N ALA A 127 21.73 13.51 4.47
CA ALA A 127 22.90 13.73 3.64
C ALA A 127 23.06 15.19 3.17
N ASP A 128 21.91 15.88 2.99
CA ASP A 128 21.88 17.26 2.54
C ASP A 128 20.55 17.96 2.94
N PRO A 129 20.43 19.29 2.79
CA PRO A 129 19.22 20.05 3.11
C PRO A 129 17.98 19.61 2.34
N THR A 130 18.13 19.06 1.14
CA THR A 130 17.00 18.59 0.31
C THR A 130 16.36 17.34 0.91
N VAL A 131 17.20 16.38 1.33
CA VAL A 131 16.76 15.18 2.06
C VAL A 131 16.09 15.58 3.36
N ALA A 132 16.72 16.47 4.15
CA ALA A 132 16.18 16.96 5.41
C ALA A 132 14.81 17.64 5.21
N GLY A 133 14.67 18.49 4.21
CA GLY A 133 13.42 19.17 3.87
C GLY A 133 12.32 18.19 3.44
N THR A 134 12.65 17.20 2.63
CA THR A 134 11.71 16.16 2.19
C THR A 134 11.21 15.34 3.38
N VAL A 135 12.09 14.94 4.28
CA VAL A 135 11.71 14.19 5.50
C VAL A 135 10.88 15.06 6.43
N ALA A 136 11.28 16.32 6.68
CA ALA A 136 10.50 17.24 7.51
C ALA A 136 9.08 17.43 6.98
N ASN A 137 8.92 17.63 5.67
CA ASN A 137 7.61 17.72 5.02
C ASN A 137 6.78 16.44 5.21
N ALA A 138 7.37 15.27 4.99
CA ALA A 138 6.70 13.98 5.16
C ALA A 138 6.25 13.73 6.61
N LEU A 139 7.08 14.07 7.59
CA LEU A 139 6.75 13.97 9.01
C LEU A 139 5.64 14.94 9.42
N MET A 140 5.62 16.18 8.90
CA MET A 140 4.51 17.12 9.12
C MET A 140 3.19 16.57 8.58
N LEU A 141 3.21 15.99 7.37
CA LEU A 141 2.05 15.35 6.76
C LEU A 141 1.57 14.11 7.55
N ALA A 142 2.48 13.40 8.18
CA ALA A 142 2.15 12.25 9.03
C ALA A 142 1.65 12.65 10.44
N GLY A 143 1.74 13.95 10.80
CA GLY A 143 1.38 14.43 12.14
C GLY A 143 2.51 14.35 13.16
N GLU A 144 3.72 13.93 12.77
CA GLU A 144 4.93 13.83 13.61
C GLU A 144 5.60 15.20 13.76
N ARG A 145 4.87 16.17 14.35
CA ARG A 145 5.19 17.59 14.34
C ARG A 145 6.50 17.93 15.05
N HIS A 146 6.74 17.34 16.22
CA HIS A 146 7.95 17.62 17.01
C HIS A 146 9.21 17.12 16.30
N GLY A 147 9.14 15.91 15.70
CA GLY A 147 10.24 15.36 14.91
C GLY A 147 10.55 16.21 13.67
N ALA A 148 9.51 16.62 12.96
CA ALA A 148 9.66 17.53 11.81
C ALA A 148 10.30 18.86 12.20
N CYS A 149 9.82 19.50 13.27
CA CYS A 149 10.35 20.78 13.73
C CYS A 149 11.78 20.70 14.27
N ALA A 150 12.18 19.57 14.83
CA ALA A 150 13.59 19.34 15.20
C ALA A 150 14.51 19.41 13.96
N ILE A 151 14.10 18.78 12.85
CA ILE A 151 14.83 18.83 11.58
C ILE A 151 14.88 20.27 11.05
N VAL A 152 13.73 20.97 11.02
CA VAL A 152 13.63 22.35 10.53
C VAL A 152 14.57 23.30 11.30
N ARG A 153 14.74 23.12 12.60
CA ARG A 153 15.64 23.94 13.44
C ARG A 153 17.11 23.59 13.26
N GLN A 154 17.40 22.34 12.94
CA GLN A 154 18.76 21.84 12.82
C GLN A 154 19.39 22.16 11.45
N TRP A 155 18.58 22.21 10.38
CA TRP A 155 19.04 22.28 9.01
C TRP A 155 18.65 23.60 8.34
N GLN A 156 19.58 24.13 7.52
CA GLN A 156 19.28 25.25 6.64
C GLN A 156 18.56 24.73 5.39
N LEU A 157 17.24 24.68 5.48
CA LEU A 157 16.40 24.17 4.40
C LEU A 157 16.26 25.20 3.27
N SER A 158 15.95 24.74 2.07
CA SER A 158 15.78 25.60 0.89
C SER A 158 14.46 26.39 0.93
N GLU A 159 14.50 27.64 0.46
CA GLU A 159 13.29 28.43 0.25
C GLU A 159 12.52 27.92 -1.02
N PRO A 160 11.19 28.07 -1.07
CA PRO A 160 10.32 28.73 -0.09
C PRO A 160 9.80 27.79 1.04
N PHE A 161 10.24 26.54 1.09
CA PHE A 161 9.79 25.57 2.12
C PHE A 161 10.26 25.99 3.52
N SER A 162 11.50 26.44 3.65
CA SER A 162 12.14 26.81 4.94
C SER A 162 11.29 27.81 5.74
N GLY A 163 10.92 28.94 5.14
CA GLY A 163 10.16 29.98 5.83
C GLY A 163 8.77 29.50 6.29
N ARG A 164 8.08 28.70 5.45
CA ARG A 164 6.78 28.12 5.83
C ARG A 164 6.92 27.07 6.94
N ALA A 165 7.93 26.22 6.87
CA ALA A 165 8.17 25.20 7.87
C ALA A 165 8.54 25.83 9.23
N GLN A 166 9.38 26.86 9.25
CA GLN A 166 9.70 27.62 10.46
C GLN A 166 8.45 28.27 11.06
N ALA A 167 7.63 28.92 10.24
CA ALA A 167 6.39 29.53 10.70
C ALA A 167 5.41 28.49 11.28
N ALA A 168 5.26 27.31 10.65
CA ALA A 168 4.45 26.22 11.19
C ALA A 168 5.00 25.68 12.52
N CYS A 169 6.33 25.59 12.66
CA CYS A 169 6.96 25.20 13.93
C CYS A 169 6.79 26.24 15.03
N SER A 170 6.83 27.54 14.70
CA SER A 170 6.53 28.61 15.67
C SER A 170 5.09 28.52 16.18
N LEU A 171 4.13 28.17 15.32
CA LEU A 171 2.76 27.88 15.76
C LEU A 171 2.68 26.74 16.77
N LEU A 172 3.47 25.68 16.58
CA LEU A 172 3.53 24.56 17.53
C LEU A 172 4.07 25.01 18.89
N ASP A 173 4.97 26.00 18.91
CA ASP A 173 5.52 26.60 20.12
C ASP A 173 4.61 27.70 20.74
N GLY A 174 3.43 27.97 20.15
CA GLY A 174 2.44 28.92 20.63
C GLY A 174 2.53 30.33 20.02
N ASP A 175 3.49 30.60 19.13
CA ASP A 175 3.60 31.87 18.44
C ASP A 175 2.81 31.89 17.12
N GLN A 176 1.75 32.70 17.07
CA GLN A 176 0.87 32.83 15.90
C GLN A 176 1.31 33.90 14.89
N ALA A 177 2.21 34.80 15.26
CA ALA A 177 2.58 35.94 14.41
C ALA A 177 3.27 35.52 13.10
N PRO A 178 4.25 34.59 13.09
CA PRO A 178 4.89 34.13 11.86
C PRO A 178 3.93 33.46 10.88
N ALA A 179 2.96 32.70 11.37
CA ALA A 179 1.98 32.02 10.52
C ALA A 179 1.04 32.99 9.79
N ARG A 180 0.62 34.06 10.48
CA ARG A 180 -0.16 35.13 9.88
C ARG A 180 0.65 35.91 8.83
N ALA A 181 1.91 36.19 9.12
CA ALA A 181 2.82 36.88 8.22
C ALA A 181 3.15 36.04 6.97
N ALA A 182 3.36 34.73 7.14
CA ALA A 182 3.69 33.81 6.06
C ALA A 182 2.49 33.42 5.18
N ASN A 183 1.29 33.87 5.52
CA ASN A 183 0.05 33.54 4.80
C ASN A 183 -0.13 32.01 4.55
N LEU A 184 0.16 31.20 5.56
CA LEU A 184 0.15 29.73 5.49
C LEU A 184 -1.20 29.14 5.09
N GLN A 185 -2.28 29.95 5.18
CA GLN A 185 -3.63 29.58 4.79
C GLN A 185 -3.90 29.79 3.28
N SER A 186 -3.03 30.51 2.56
CA SER A 186 -3.22 30.70 1.11
C SER A 186 -2.84 29.41 0.38
N ALA A 187 -3.84 28.66 0.06
CA ALA A 187 -3.85 27.27 -0.37
C ALA A 187 -3.34 27.03 -1.81
N GLN A 188 -2.37 27.76 -2.29
CA GLN A 188 -1.76 27.47 -3.60
C GLN A 188 -0.79 26.27 -3.54
N GLN A 189 -0.19 26.01 -2.38
CA GLN A 189 0.65 24.83 -2.16
C GLN A 189 0.08 23.97 -1.02
N VAL A 190 -0.21 22.72 -1.33
CA VAL A 190 -0.67 21.73 -0.35
C VAL A 190 0.55 20.93 0.10
N ASP A 191 1.13 21.30 1.24
CA ASP A 191 2.31 20.65 1.83
C ASP A 191 2.16 20.48 3.36
N GLY A 192 3.18 19.88 3.98
CA GLY A 192 3.19 19.62 5.42
C GLY A 192 3.01 20.86 6.29
N PRO A 193 3.79 21.96 6.06
CA PRO A 193 3.60 23.20 6.80
C PRO A 193 2.19 23.77 6.72
N ALA A 194 1.57 23.78 5.55
CA ALA A 194 0.22 24.30 5.33
C ALA A 194 -0.83 23.47 6.08
N LEU A 195 -0.78 22.13 5.98
CA LEU A 195 -1.72 21.24 6.67
C LEU A 195 -1.52 21.27 8.19
N MET A 196 -0.27 21.35 8.66
CA MET A 196 0.05 21.49 10.07
C MET A 196 -0.51 22.80 10.64
N ALA A 197 -0.40 23.90 9.91
CA ALA A 197 -0.97 25.19 10.32
C ALA A 197 -2.51 25.15 10.35
N ILE A 198 -3.16 24.57 9.34
CA ILE A 198 -4.62 24.37 9.32
C ILE A 198 -5.08 23.62 10.57
N ASP A 199 -4.38 22.55 10.93
CA ASP A 199 -4.76 21.72 12.08
C ASP A 199 -4.52 22.42 13.41
N LEU A 200 -3.35 23.08 13.60
CA LEU A 200 -3.03 23.83 14.83
C LEU A 200 -3.94 25.02 15.06
N MET A 201 -4.32 25.72 14.00
CA MET A 201 -5.21 26.89 14.06
C MET A 201 -6.69 26.53 14.03
N ASN A 202 -7.03 25.24 13.93
CA ASN A 202 -8.40 24.75 13.74
C ASN A 202 -9.14 25.47 12.60
N SER A 203 -8.43 25.70 11.49
CA SER A 203 -8.92 26.47 10.36
C SER A 203 -9.69 25.60 9.36
N GLN A 204 -10.57 26.24 8.59
CA GLN A 204 -11.30 25.54 7.54
C GLN A 204 -10.35 24.97 6.47
N VAL A 205 -10.54 23.70 6.09
CA VAL A 205 -9.77 23.06 5.03
C VAL A 205 -10.30 23.52 3.66
N PRO A 206 -9.45 24.09 2.79
CA PRO A 206 -9.88 24.54 1.49
C PRO A 206 -10.35 23.40 0.57
N ALA A 207 -11.32 23.69 -0.32
CA ALA A 207 -11.91 22.66 -1.19
C ALA A 207 -10.93 22.02 -2.20
N ASN A 208 -9.92 22.76 -2.65
CA ASN A 208 -8.85 22.21 -3.50
C ASN A 208 -7.96 21.21 -2.75
N VAL A 209 -7.74 21.41 -1.44
CA VAL A 209 -7.02 20.48 -0.57
C VAL A 209 -7.79 19.18 -0.42
N LEU A 210 -9.12 19.24 -0.17
CA LEU A 210 -9.99 18.07 -0.04
C LEU A 210 -10.04 17.20 -1.31
N ARG A 211 -9.87 17.80 -2.48
CA ARG A 211 -9.84 17.11 -3.77
C ARG A 211 -8.48 16.55 -4.15
N ASN A 212 -7.46 16.80 -3.35
CA ASN A 212 -6.12 16.29 -3.62
C ASN A 212 -6.11 14.75 -3.56
N THR A 213 -5.42 14.12 -4.51
CA THR A 213 -5.32 12.66 -4.64
C THR A 213 -3.93 12.12 -4.36
N GLN A 214 -2.97 13.00 -4.03
CA GLN A 214 -1.62 12.55 -3.67
C GLN A 214 -1.67 11.73 -2.37
N PRO A 215 -1.06 10.53 -2.33
CA PRO A 215 -1.11 9.64 -1.17
C PRO A 215 -0.75 10.30 0.15
N SER A 216 0.35 11.02 0.20
CA SER A 216 0.81 11.72 1.40
C SER A 216 -0.20 12.75 1.92
N ILE A 217 -0.88 13.48 1.02
CA ILE A 217 -1.91 14.45 1.37
C ILE A 217 -3.20 13.75 1.82
N VAL A 218 -3.64 12.71 1.11
CA VAL A 218 -4.81 11.89 1.50
C VAL A 218 -4.63 11.34 2.90
N ARG A 219 -3.44 10.84 3.22
CA ARG A 219 -3.10 10.33 4.56
C ARG A 219 -3.19 11.43 5.63
N ALA A 220 -2.63 12.60 5.35
CA ALA A 220 -2.66 13.75 6.25
C ALA A 220 -4.10 14.23 6.53
N LEU A 221 -4.93 14.32 5.48
CA LEU A 221 -6.33 14.78 5.60
C LEU A 221 -7.16 13.92 6.54
N VAL A 222 -6.96 12.60 6.55
CA VAL A 222 -7.67 11.68 7.47
C VAL A 222 -7.39 12.00 8.94
N GLY A 223 -6.21 12.57 9.25
CA GLY A 223 -5.79 12.95 10.60
C GLY A 223 -6.20 14.36 11.03
N LEU A 224 -6.68 15.22 10.12
CA LEU A 224 -6.96 16.62 10.42
C LEU A 224 -8.19 16.79 11.34
N LYS A 225 -7.98 17.44 12.49
CA LYS A 225 -9.04 17.72 13.47
C LYS A 225 -10.18 18.60 12.97
N PRO A 226 -9.91 19.67 12.14
CA PRO A 226 -10.98 20.54 11.66
C PRO A 226 -11.98 19.84 10.71
N LEU A 227 -11.65 18.66 10.19
CA LEU A 227 -12.53 17.94 9.28
C LEU A 227 -13.61 17.16 10.06
N PRO A 228 -14.90 17.30 9.67
CA PRO A 228 -15.96 16.45 10.18
C PRO A 228 -15.63 14.97 9.98
N ILE A 229 -15.98 14.13 10.94
CA ILE A 229 -15.70 12.69 10.90
C ILE A 229 -16.28 12.02 9.64
N ALA A 230 -17.44 12.46 9.15
CA ALA A 230 -18.04 11.98 7.91
C ALA A 230 -17.12 12.20 6.70
N THR A 231 -16.51 13.38 6.59
CA THR A 231 -15.55 13.73 5.54
C THR A 231 -14.25 12.92 5.69
N ARG A 232 -13.76 12.75 6.93
CA ARG A 232 -12.59 11.91 7.21
C ARG A 232 -12.80 10.46 6.79
N ILE A 233 -13.99 9.91 7.03
CA ILE A 233 -14.36 8.54 6.59
C ILE A 233 -14.38 8.44 5.06
N GLU A 234 -15.01 9.40 4.35
CA GLU A 234 -15.04 9.40 2.89
C GLU A 234 -13.61 9.42 2.29
N ILE A 235 -12.75 10.28 2.84
CA ILE A 235 -11.33 10.33 2.44
C ILE A 235 -10.61 9.02 2.78
N ALA A 236 -10.90 8.41 3.93
CA ALA A 236 -10.28 7.16 4.36
C ALA A 236 -10.74 5.96 3.52
N GLU A 237 -12.03 5.86 3.14
CA GLU A 237 -12.54 4.85 2.21
C GLU A 237 -11.79 4.94 0.86
N ARG A 238 -11.64 6.15 0.31
CA ARG A 238 -10.87 6.40 -0.91
C ARG A 238 -9.38 6.08 -0.71
N GLY A 239 -8.81 6.50 0.39
CA GLY A 239 -7.39 6.29 0.73
C GLY A 239 -7.05 4.81 0.94
N GLU A 240 -7.96 4.04 1.53
CA GLU A 240 -7.80 2.59 1.69
C GLU A 240 -7.84 1.88 0.33
N ALA A 241 -8.77 2.26 -0.55
CA ALA A 241 -8.85 1.73 -1.92
C ALA A 241 -7.58 2.03 -2.75
N LEU A 242 -6.86 3.11 -2.42
CA LEU A 242 -5.55 3.47 -2.99
C LEU A 242 -4.36 2.85 -2.23
N ALA A 243 -4.62 2.02 -1.25
CA ALA A 243 -3.62 1.44 -0.35
C ALA A 243 -2.76 2.46 0.43
N VAL A 244 -3.24 3.69 0.60
CA VAL A 244 -2.56 4.77 1.36
C VAL A 244 -3.00 4.86 2.81
N ILE A 245 -4.19 4.35 3.13
CA ILE A 245 -4.73 4.28 4.49
C ILE A 245 -4.80 2.81 4.90
N GLU A 246 -4.39 2.53 6.13
CA GLU A 246 -4.54 1.21 6.70
C GLU A 246 -6.03 0.90 6.94
N ALA A 247 -6.43 -0.31 6.58
CA ALA A 247 -7.82 -0.76 6.77
C ALA A 247 -8.26 -0.74 8.24
N THR A 248 -7.33 -0.96 9.17
CA THR A 248 -7.56 -0.83 10.62
C THR A 248 -7.92 0.59 10.99
N LYS A 249 -7.23 1.61 10.42
CA LYS A 249 -7.52 3.02 10.65
C LYS A 249 -8.92 3.41 10.16
N LEU A 250 -9.34 2.91 9.00
CA LEU A 250 -10.72 3.10 8.53
C LEU A 250 -11.74 2.47 9.50
N GLY A 251 -11.46 1.25 9.98
CA GLY A 251 -12.31 0.58 10.98
C GLY A 251 -12.41 1.37 12.28
N ASP A 252 -11.33 2.01 12.73
CA ASP A 252 -11.31 2.86 13.93
C ASP A 252 -12.13 4.14 13.73
N LEU A 253 -12.07 4.75 12.53
CA LEU A 253 -12.92 5.92 12.20
C LEU A 253 -14.41 5.57 12.20
N TYR A 254 -14.78 4.39 11.72
CA TYR A 254 -16.17 3.93 11.81
C TYR A 254 -16.63 3.78 13.26
N LEU A 255 -15.79 3.19 14.14
CA LEU A 255 -16.09 3.08 15.57
C LEU A 255 -16.17 4.45 16.25
N GLU A 256 -15.23 5.37 15.95
CA GLU A 256 -15.23 6.75 16.45
C GLU A 256 -16.55 7.45 16.08
N ALA A 257 -16.95 7.41 14.82
CA ALA A 257 -18.16 8.06 14.33
C ALA A 257 -19.44 7.54 15.02
N LEU A 258 -19.52 6.23 15.24
CA LEU A 258 -20.68 5.62 15.92
C LEU A 258 -20.72 5.95 17.41
N ARG A 259 -19.57 5.91 18.08
CA ARG A 259 -19.45 6.28 19.50
C ARG A 259 -19.86 7.74 19.73
N ASP A 260 -19.43 8.64 18.86
CA ASP A 260 -19.66 10.07 18.99
C ASP A 260 -21.03 10.51 18.42
N GLY A 261 -21.86 9.56 17.95
CA GLY A 261 -23.20 9.83 17.41
C GLY A 261 -23.18 10.70 16.14
N ALA A 262 -22.12 10.62 15.35
CA ALA A 262 -21.92 11.47 14.19
C ALA A 262 -22.98 11.24 13.11
N SER A 263 -23.45 12.32 12.48
CA SER A 263 -24.33 12.24 11.32
C SER A 263 -23.55 11.79 10.10
N LEU A 264 -23.82 10.58 9.63
CA LEU A 264 -23.20 9.98 8.44
C LEU A 264 -24.24 9.84 7.31
N PRO A 265 -23.82 9.91 6.02
CA PRO A 265 -24.67 9.50 4.90
C PRO A 265 -25.19 8.08 5.11
N ALA A 266 -26.44 7.80 4.73
CA ALA A 266 -27.13 6.54 5.07
C ALA A 266 -26.33 5.27 4.70
N ALA A 267 -25.71 5.24 3.51
CA ALA A 267 -24.89 4.10 3.07
C ALA A 267 -23.62 3.95 3.92
N THR A 268 -22.92 5.05 4.22
CA THR A 268 -21.75 5.06 5.10
C THR A 268 -22.09 4.63 6.51
N ALA A 269 -23.23 5.12 7.05
CA ALA A 269 -23.72 4.74 8.37
C ALA A 269 -24.02 3.22 8.46
N ARG A 270 -24.58 2.62 7.40
CA ARG A 270 -24.79 1.17 7.34
C ARG A 270 -23.47 0.42 7.35
N ARG A 271 -22.53 0.76 6.46
CA ARG A 271 -21.20 0.12 6.42
C ARG A 271 -20.47 0.25 7.76
N ALA A 272 -20.48 1.45 8.34
CA ALA A 272 -19.87 1.69 9.65
C ALA A 272 -20.43 0.75 10.72
N ARG A 273 -21.78 0.65 10.82
CA ARG A 273 -22.43 -0.27 11.78
C ARG A 273 -22.05 -1.72 11.55
N MET A 274 -22.04 -2.18 10.30
CA MET A 274 -21.69 -3.57 9.95
C MET A 274 -20.25 -3.90 10.31
N VAL A 275 -19.29 -3.03 9.94
CA VAL A 275 -17.86 -3.24 10.24
C VAL A 275 -17.62 -3.17 11.75
N ALA A 276 -18.23 -2.21 12.44
CA ALA A 276 -18.13 -2.08 13.90
C ALA A 276 -18.72 -3.29 14.62
N ALA A 277 -19.91 -3.75 14.20
CA ALA A 277 -20.54 -4.94 14.76
C ALA A 277 -19.70 -6.20 14.55
N ALA A 278 -19.10 -6.37 13.34
CA ALA A 278 -18.19 -7.48 13.08
C ALA A 278 -16.95 -7.45 13.99
N ARG A 279 -16.37 -6.26 14.21
CA ARG A 279 -15.16 -6.09 15.06
C ARG A 279 -15.42 -6.21 16.56
N SER A 280 -16.62 -5.88 17.01
CA SER A 280 -17.02 -5.91 18.43
C SER A 280 -17.88 -7.12 18.82
N ALA A 281 -18.17 -8.04 17.88
CA ALA A 281 -18.99 -9.21 18.13
C ALA A 281 -18.43 -10.08 19.24
N SER A 282 -19.29 -10.44 20.19
CA SER A 282 -18.93 -11.27 21.34
C SER A 282 -18.98 -12.78 21.02
N ASN A 283 -19.70 -13.15 19.97
CA ASN A 283 -19.84 -14.54 19.54
C ASN A 283 -19.75 -14.71 18.01
N PRO A 284 -19.41 -15.91 17.52
CA PRO A 284 -19.26 -16.18 16.09
C PRO A 284 -20.52 -15.93 15.26
N ASN A 285 -21.72 -16.15 15.77
CA ASN A 285 -22.95 -15.97 15.00
C ASN A 285 -23.22 -14.49 14.72
N GLU A 286 -23.02 -13.61 15.69
CA GLU A 286 -23.15 -12.16 15.50
C GLU A 286 -22.09 -11.65 14.52
N MET A 287 -20.85 -12.13 14.66
CA MET A 287 -19.75 -11.81 13.74
C MET A 287 -20.11 -12.19 12.29
N VAL A 288 -20.55 -13.43 12.07
CA VAL A 288 -20.93 -13.93 10.74
C VAL A 288 -22.08 -13.13 10.14
N SER A 289 -23.12 -12.83 10.95
CA SER A 289 -24.27 -12.05 10.47
C SER A 289 -23.84 -10.63 10.05
N SER A 290 -22.96 -10.01 10.82
CA SER A 290 -22.45 -8.65 10.52
C SER A 290 -21.56 -8.62 9.29
N ILE A 291 -20.68 -9.62 9.13
CA ILE A 291 -19.81 -9.76 7.94
C ILE A 291 -20.66 -10.07 6.70
N ALA A 292 -21.62 -10.98 6.80
CA ALA A 292 -22.52 -11.33 5.69
C ALA A 292 -23.30 -10.10 5.20
N ALA A 293 -23.80 -9.28 6.13
CA ALA A 293 -24.51 -8.05 5.80
C ALA A 293 -23.59 -7.03 5.12
N ALA A 294 -22.38 -6.82 5.65
CA ALA A 294 -21.40 -5.88 5.09
C ALA A 294 -20.97 -6.31 3.67
N TYR A 295 -20.75 -7.60 3.46
CA TYR A 295 -20.32 -8.14 2.16
C TYR A 295 -21.47 -8.20 1.16
N GLY A 296 -22.68 -8.52 1.59
CA GLY A 296 -23.87 -8.48 0.76
C GLY A 296 -24.13 -7.08 0.18
N GLU A 297 -23.95 -6.02 0.99
CA GLU A 297 -24.10 -4.63 0.53
C GLU A 297 -22.98 -4.18 -0.41
N THR A 298 -21.77 -4.73 -0.28
CA THR A 298 -20.61 -4.27 -1.05
C THR A 298 -20.14 -5.24 -2.12
N ARG A 299 -20.76 -6.40 -2.26
CA ARG A 299 -20.34 -7.52 -3.12
C ARG A 299 -19.96 -7.11 -4.54
N ASP A 300 -20.81 -6.30 -5.18
CA ASP A 300 -20.63 -5.84 -6.55
C ASP A 300 -20.05 -4.40 -6.62
N SER A 301 -19.62 -3.88 -5.50
CA SER A 301 -19.06 -2.54 -5.35
C SER A 301 -17.53 -2.57 -5.36
N PRO A 302 -16.87 -1.55 -5.91
CA PRO A 302 -15.42 -1.34 -5.72
C PRO A 302 -14.98 -1.25 -4.26
N LEU A 303 -15.93 -1.03 -3.32
CA LEU A 303 -15.66 -0.98 -1.88
C LEU A 303 -15.54 -2.36 -1.21
N PHE A 304 -15.89 -3.47 -1.88
CA PHE A 304 -15.78 -4.80 -1.28
C PHE A 304 -14.39 -5.10 -0.71
N PRO A 305 -13.27 -4.87 -1.44
CA PRO A 305 -11.95 -5.11 -0.89
C PRO A 305 -11.65 -4.25 0.35
N THR A 306 -12.09 -2.99 0.35
CA THR A 306 -11.92 -2.07 1.47
C THR A 306 -12.68 -2.55 2.72
N ILE A 307 -13.93 -2.94 2.57
CA ILE A 307 -14.76 -3.44 3.69
C ILE A 307 -14.23 -4.79 4.21
N ALA A 308 -13.81 -5.68 3.32
CA ALA A 308 -13.20 -6.95 3.70
C ALA A 308 -11.94 -6.73 4.55
N ARG A 309 -11.07 -5.81 4.16
CA ARG A 309 -9.86 -5.49 4.93
C ARG A 309 -10.17 -4.74 6.23
N ALA A 310 -11.16 -3.84 6.24
CA ALA A 310 -11.57 -3.13 7.46
C ALA A 310 -12.15 -4.06 8.54
N SER A 311 -12.75 -5.18 8.13
CA SER A 311 -13.23 -6.24 9.04
C SER A 311 -12.22 -7.39 9.21
N ALA A 312 -10.98 -7.21 8.77
CA ALA A 312 -9.96 -8.26 8.70
C ALA A 312 -9.73 -9.02 10.02
N ALA A 313 -9.69 -8.29 11.14
CA ALA A 313 -9.49 -8.92 12.45
C ALA A 313 -10.62 -9.89 12.81
N ALA A 314 -11.86 -9.51 12.52
CA ALA A 314 -13.02 -10.38 12.72
C ALA A 314 -12.99 -11.58 11.78
N LEU A 315 -12.63 -11.37 10.49
CA LEU A 315 -12.48 -12.44 9.51
C LEU A 315 -11.45 -13.48 9.93
N ILE A 316 -10.27 -13.06 10.37
CA ILE A 316 -9.19 -13.97 10.77
C ILE A 316 -9.63 -14.87 11.92
N ASN A 317 -10.44 -14.35 12.84
CA ASN A 317 -10.96 -15.08 13.99
C ASN A 317 -12.24 -15.88 13.69
N LEU A 318 -12.80 -15.76 12.48
CA LEU A 318 -14.03 -16.45 12.12
C LEU A 318 -13.77 -17.95 11.96
N PRO A 319 -14.40 -18.82 12.78
CA PRO A 319 -14.21 -20.25 12.67
C PRO A 319 -14.90 -20.84 11.42
N ALA A 320 -14.24 -21.79 10.78
CA ALA A 320 -14.84 -22.57 9.69
C ALA A 320 -15.76 -23.64 10.27
N GLN A 321 -17.03 -23.32 10.49
CA GLN A 321 -18.05 -24.24 11.05
C GLN A 321 -19.19 -24.48 10.06
N PRO A 322 -19.84 -25.66 10.04
CA PRO A 322 -20.87 -26.03 9.07
C PRO A 322 -22.06 -25.05 8.99
N GLN A 323 -22.45 -24.44 10.12
CA GLN A 323 -23.50 -23.43 10.17
C GLN A 323 -23.19 -22.14 9.41
N PHE A 324 -21.91 -21.88 9.09
CA PHE A 324 -21.46 -20.68 8.38
C PHE A 324 -21.20 -20.91 6.89
N ALA A 325 -21.57 -22.07 6.35
CA ALA A 325 -21.36 -22.41 4.95
C ALA A 325 -22.04 -21.40 3.98
N ASN A 326 -23.09 -20.72 4.41
CA ASN A 326 -23.80 -19.72 3.62
C ASN A 326 -23.00 -18.41 3.35
N VAL A 327 -21.94 -18.13 4.14
CA VAL A 327 -21.07 -16.97 3.95
C VAL A 327 -19.66 -17.36 3.48
N ALA A 328 -19.46 -18.64 3.14
CA ALA A 328 -18.15 -19.17 2.78
C ALA A 328 -17.53 -18.42 1.60
N GLN A 329 -18.33 -18.04 0.59
CA GLN A 329 -17.85 -17.35 -0.59
C GLN A 329 -17.25 -15.98 -0.24
N GLU A 330 -17.98 -15.18 0.51
CA GLU A 330 -17.57 -13.84 0.90
C GLU A 330 -16.37 -13.89 1.84
N ALA A 331 -16.40 -14.78 2.84
CA ALA A 331 -15.30 -14.99 3.77
C ALA A 331 -14.00 -15.38 3.03
N MET A 332 -14.08 -16.31 2.09
CA MET A 332 -12.91 -16.74 1.31
C MET A 332 -12.34 -15.63 0.42
N ARG A 333 -13.19 -14.84 -0.25
CA ARG A 333 -12.72 -13.65 -0.97
C ARG A 333 -11.98 -12.67 -0.04
N GLY A 334 -12.53 -12.44 1.14
CA GLY A 334 -11.88 -11.61 2.16
C GLY A 334 -10.53 -12.19 2.60
N PHE A 335 -10.45 -13.46 2.93
CA PHE A 335 -9.19 -14.15 3.31
C PHE A 335 -8.15 -14.11 2.19
N LEU A 336 -8.57 -14.29 0.94
CA LEU A 336 -7.67 -14.20 -0.22
C LEU A 336 -7.09 -12.81 -0.38
N LEU A 337 -7.90 -11.75 -0.19
CA LEU A 337 -7.43 -10.36 -0.20
C LEU A 337 -6.44 -10.04 0.93
N LEU A 338 -6.55 -10.75 2.05
CA LEU A 338 -5.64 -10.63 3.20
C LEU A 338 -4.40 -11.52 3.07
N GLY A 339 -4.31 -12.36 2.05
CA GLY A 339 -3.27 -13.38 1.95
C GLY A 339 -3.33 -14.46 3.04
N ALA A 340 -4.49 -14.62 3.71
CA ALA A 340 -4.71 -15.53 4.82
C ALA A 340 -4.96 -16.97 4.33
N LYS A 341 -3.91 -17.62 3.83
CA LYS A 341 -4.00 -18.94 3.17
C LYS A 341 -4.57 -20.04 4.08
N LEU A 342 -4.16 -20.09 5.33
CA LEU A 342 -4.63 -21.14 6.27
C LEU A 342 -6.14 -21.06 6.51
N GLN A 343 -6.66 -19.85 6.71
CA GLN A 343 -8.09 -19.60 6.87
C GLN A 343 -8.84 -19.98 5.59
N THR A 344 -8.34 -19.55 4.43
CA THR A 344 -8.95 -19.92 3.14
C THR A 344 -9.02 -21.43 2.96
N GLN A 345 -7.95 -22.18 3.26
CA GLN A 345 -7.93 -23.64 3.18
C GLN A 345 -8.95 -24.28 4.12
N ALA A 346 -9.06 -23.80 5.37
CA ALA A 346 -10.04 -24.31 6.32
C ALA A 346 -11.48 -24.14 5.79
N TRP A 347 -11.78 -23.01 5.19
CA TRP A 347 -13.12 -22.74 4.62
C TRP A 347 -13.38 -23.50 3.34
N ILE A 348 -12.38 -23.76 2.49
CA ILE A 348 -12.50 -24.66 1.34
C ILE A 348 -12.87 -26.08 1.80
N ARG A 349 -12.16 -26.62 2.81
CA ARG A 349 -12.45 -27.94 3.37
C ARG A 349 -13.86 -28.00 3.96
N LEU A 350 -14.30 -26.93 4.64
CA LEU A 350 -15.67 -26.83 5.12
C LEU A 350 -16.67 -26.89 3.96
N ALA A 351 -16.46 -26.09 2.92
CA ALA A 351 -17.35 -26.08 1.75
C ALA A 351 -17.38 -27.48 1.08
N LEU A 352 -16.23 -28.12 0.92
CA LEU A 352 -16.13 -29.51 0.40
C LEU A 352 -16.89 -30.52 1.27
N SER A 353 -16.81 -30.42 2.59
CA SER A 353 -17.52 -31.33 3.50
C SER A 353 -19.03 -31.11 3.53
N ALA A 354 -19.48 -29.88 3.23
CA ALA A 354 -20.90 -29.52 3.21
C ALA A 354 -21.62 -29.87 1.90
N VAL A 355 -20.87 -30.20 0.83
CA VAL A 355 -21.42 -30.50 -0.52
C VAL A 355 -22.44 -31.64 -0.53
N SER A 356 -22.24 -32.67 0.31
CA SER A 356 -23.12 -33.83 0.36
C SER A 356 -24.57 -33.53 0.80
N ASN A 357 -24.78 -32.37 1.47
CA ASN A 357 -26.07 -32.04 2.11
C ASN A 357 -26.65 -30.66 1.78
N ASN A 358 -25.96 -29.84 0.95
CA ASN A 358 -26.37 -28.46 0.74
C ASN A 358 -26.06 -27.97 -0.68
N ALA A 359 -27.07 -27.78 -1.52
CA ALA A 359 -26.90 -27.24 -2.88
C ALA A 359 -26.23 -25.86 -2.94
N ARG A 360 -26.42 -25.00 -1.92
CA ARG A 360 -25.76 -23.68 -1.84
C ARG A 360 -24.27 -23.82 -1.59
N ALA A 361 -23.84 -24.85 -0.86
CA ALA A 361 -22.41 -25.10 -0.63
C ALA A 361 -21.71 -25.55 -1.92
N ILE A 362 -22.40 -26.32 -2.79
CA ILE A 362 -21.88 -26.71 -4.11
C ILE A 362 -21.65 -25.47 -4.96
N ILE A 363 -22.63 -24.59 -5.08
CA ILE A 363 -22.54 -23.35 -5.86
C ILE A 363 -21.43 -22.44 -5.31
N ALA A 364 -21.33 -22.29 -3.99
CA ALA A 364 -20.28 -21.51 -3.36
C ALA A 364 -18.89 -22.06 -3.69
N LEU A 365 -18.74 -23.39 -3.65
CA LEU A 365 -17.49 -24.06 -3.98
C LEU A 365 -17.14 -23.91 -5.46
N ASP A 366 -18.09 -24.15 -6.37
CA ASP A 366 -17.86 -23.99 -7.81
C ASP A 366 -17.41 -22.56 -8.16
N ARG A 367 -17.91 -21.53 -7.45
CA ARG A 367 -17.50 -20.14 -7.63
C ARG A 367 -16.07 -19.85 -7.11
N LEU A 368 -15.59 -20.58 -6.12
CA LEU A 368 -14.37 -20.24 -5.37
C LEU A 368 -13.16 -21.09 -5.76
N VAL A 369 -13.38 -22.32 -6.23
CA VAL A 369 -12.26 -23.23 -6.56
C VAL A 369 -11.31 -22.63 -7.59
N PRO A 370 -11.77 -22.00 -8.71
CA PRO A 370 -10.86 -21.39 -9.66
C PRO A 370 -10.05 -20.22 -9.04
N LEU A 371 -10.67 -19.39 -8.19
CA LEU A 371 -9.98 -18.30 -7.51
C LEU A 371 -8.95 -18.83 -6.49
N ALA A 372 -9.27 -19.90 -5.79
CA ALA A 372 -8.33 -20.58 -4.89
C ALA A 372 -7.14 -21.18 -5.65
N ALA A 373 -7.37 -21.69 -6.86
CA ALA A 373 -6.31 -22.17 -7.74
C ALA A 373 -5.37 -21.02 -8.18
N VAL A 374 -5.92 -19.89 -8.61
CA VAL A 374 -5.14 -18.68 -8.93
C VAL A 374 -4.30 -18.23 -7.73
N ALA A 375 -4.86 -18.29 -6.51
CA ALA A 375 -4.15 -17.96 -5.27
C ALA A 375 -3.06 -18.98 -4.90
N GLY A 376 -3.01 -20.14 -5.55
CA GLY A 376 -2.01 -21.19 -5.32
C GLY A 376 -2.25 -21.97 -4.04
N LEU A 377 -3.51 -22.22 -3.69
CA LEU A 377 -3.85 -23.07 -2.54
C LEU A 377 -3.68 -24.53 -2.90
N ASP A 378 -3.15 -25.34 -1.99
CA ASP A 378 -2.79 -26.73 -2.25
C ASP A 378 -4.00 -27.59 -2.63
N ASP A 379 -5.14 -27.37 -1.96
CA ASP A 379 -6.37 -28.11 -2.21
C ASP A 379 -6.99 -27.82 -3.61
N ALA A 380 -6.58 -26.74 -4.27
CA ALA A 380 -7.03 -26.33 -5.59
C ALA A 380 -6.07 -26.67 -6.74
N LYS A 381 -4.91 -27.28 -6.46
CA LYS A 381 -3.91 -27.64 -7.50
C LYS A 381 -4.39 -28.65 -8.56
N ARG A 382 -5.50 -29.30 -8.32
CA ARG A 382 -6.10 -30.31 -9.22
C ARG A 382 -7.36 -29.84 -9.90
N LEU A 383 -7.45 -28.53 -10.18
CA LEU A 383 -8.59 -27.97 -10.89
C LEU A 383 -8.76 -28.65 -12.24
N THR A 384 -9.91 -29.27 -12.44
CA THR A 384 -10.25 -29.98 -13.67
C THR A 384 -10.98 -29.08 -14.67
N ALA A 385 -10.92 -29.40 -15.95
CA ALA A 385 -11.69 -28.71 -16.99
C ALA A 385 -13.20 -28.70 -16.67
N GLY A 386 -13.74 -29.81 -16.13
CA GLY A 386 -15.15 -29.90 -15.73
C GLY A 386 -15.52 -28.91 -14.60
N GLU A 387 -14.63 -28.68 -13.62
CA GLU A 387 -14.87 -27.68 -12.57
C GLU A 387 -14.81 -26.26 -13.11
N ILE A 388 -13.90 -25.98 -14.05
CA ILE A 388 -13.83 -24.68 -14.72
C ILE A 388 -15.11 -24.43 -15.54
N ASN A 389 -15.59 -25.41 -16.28
CA ASN A 389 -16.81 -25.28 -17.08
C ASN A 389 -18.04 -25.06 -16.18
N ARG A 390 -18.19 -25.80 -15.06
CA ARG A 390 -19.26 -25.55 -14.08
C ARG A 390 -19.18 -24.13 -13.50
N TRP A 391 -17.98 -23.67 -13.14
CA TRP A 391 -17.78 -22.29 -12.70
C TRP A 391 -18.26 -21.29 -13.77
N TYR A 392 -17.95 -21.54 -15.03
CA TYR A 392 -18.34 -20.65 -16.14
C TYR A 392 -19.86 -20.66 -16.38
N GLU A 393 -20.52 -21.82 -16.30
CA GLU A 393 -21.99 -21.95 -16.35
C GLU A 393 -22.65 -21.15 -15.23
N VAL A 394 -22.23 -21.36 -13.98
CA VAL A 394 -22.73 -20.60 -12.81
C VAL A 394 -22.51 -19.09 -12.98
N THR A 395 -21.35 -18.69 -13.48
CA THR A 395 -21.04 -17.28 -13.72
C THR A 395 -21.92 -16.68 -14.81
N ARG A 396 -22.23 -17.45 -15.84
CA ARG A 396 -23.13 -17.04 -16.94
C ARG A 396 -24.58 -16.93 -16.48
N ASP A 397 -25.02 -17.80 -15.61
CA ASP A 397 -26.37 -17.75 -15.03
C ASP A 397 -26.54 -16.55 -14.10
N ASP A 398 -25.49 -16.17 -13.37
CA ASP A 398 -25.50 -15.00 -12.49
C ASP A 398 -25.48 -13.67 -13.26
N ASP A 399 -24.62 -13.56 -14.29
CA ASP A 399 -24.39 -12.34 -15.06
C ASP A 399 -23.90 -12.66 -16.48
N ALA A 400 -24.85 -12.98 -17.36
CA ALA A 400 -24.56 -13.37 -18.75
C ALA A 400 -23.77 -12.29 -19.52
N ALA A 401 -23.92 -11.00 -19.18
CA ALA A 401 -23.27 -9.90 -19.86
C ALA A 401 -21.77 -9.85 -19.56
N ARG A 402 -21.37 -10.10 -18.30
CA ARG A 402 -19.98 -10.04 -17.85
C ARG A 402 -19.27 -11.39 -17.87
N ALA A 403 -20.00 -12.50 -17.94
CA ALA A 403 -19.43 -13.84 -17.93
C ALA A 403 -18.33 -14.05 -18.99
N PRO A 404 -18.45 -13.61 -20.27
CA PRO A 404 -17.39 -13.81 -21.25
C PRO A 404 -16.08 -13.12 -20.85
N LEU A 405 -16.13 -11.91 -20.29
CA LEU A 405 -14.95 -11.19 -19.85
C LEU A 405 -14.31 -11.84 -18.62
N ARG A 406 -15.13 -12.28 -17.66
CA ARG A 406 -14.67 -13.02 -16.47
C ARG A 406 -14.04 -14.36 -16.87
N GLY A 407 -14.65 -15.08 -17.82
CA GLY A 407 -14.11 -16.33 -18.34
C GLY A 407 -12.75 -16.16 -19.01
N TYR A 408 -12.60 -15.14 -19.86
CA TYR A 408 -11.33 -14.82 -20.48
C TYR A 408 -10.26 -14.43 -19.44
N LEU A 409 -10.60 -13.59 -18.47
CA LEU A 409 -9.67 -13.25 -17.39
C LEU A 409 -9.25 -14.50 -16.62
N LEU A 410 -10.18 -15.37 -16.23
CA LEU A 410 -9.84 -16.60 -15.50
C LEU A 410 -8.87 -17.47 -16.30
N LEU A 411 -9.09 -17.65 -17.60
CA LEU A 411 -8.20 -18.40 -18.48
C LEU A 411 -6.77 -17.84 -18.46
N GLU A 412 -6.64 -16.52 -18.61
CA GLU A 412 -5.37 -15.82 -18.58
C GLU A 412 -4.67 -15.93 -17.21
N LEU A 413 -5.42 -15.82 -16.12
CA LEU A 413 -4.87 -15.95 -14.76
C LEU A 413 -4.41 -17.38 -14.48
N LEU A 414 -5.18 -18.39 -14.84
CA LEU A 414 -4.79 -19.79 -14.66
C LEU A 414 -3.50 -20.11 -15.42
N ARG A 415 -3.40 -19.70 -16.68
CA ARG A 415 -2.18 -19.89 -17.51
C ARG A 415 -0.98 -19.17 -16.88
N SER A 416 -1.14 -17.92 -16.52
CA SER A 416 -0.05 -17.12 -15.94
C SER A 416 0.39 -17.59 -14.56
N THR A 417 -0.50 -18.24 -13.81
CA THR A 417 -0.20 -18.84 -12.50
C THR A 417 0.30 -20.29 -12.58
N GLY A 418 0.46 -20.84 -13.80
CA GLY A 418 1.13 -22.11 -14.05
C GLY A 418 0.22 -23.32 -14.11
N PHE A 419 -1.07 -23.13 -14.38
CA PHE A 419 -1.94 -24.25 -14.72
C PHE A 419 -1.75 -24.63 -16.17
N ASP A 420 -1.48 -25.92 -16.39
CA ASP A 420 -1.46 -26.50 -17.73
C ASP A 420 -2.90 -26.87 -18.13
N LEU A 421 -3.50 -25.98 -18.91
CA LEU A 421 -4.82 -26.17 -19.47
C LEU A 421 -4.69 -26.62 -20.92
N PRO A 422 -5.05 -27.87 -21.27
CA PRO A 422 -5.02 -28.33 -22.66
C PRO A 422 -5.85 -27.41 -23.56
N PRO A 423 -5.40 -27.09 -24.76
CA PRO A 423 -6.17 -26.28 -25.69
C PRO A 423 -7.57 -26.86 -25.91
N LYS A 424 -8.61 -26.00 -25.83
CA LYS A 424 -10.02 -26.40 -26.00
C LYS A 424 -10.57 -27.39 -24.98
N SER A 425 -9.92 -27.56 -23.84
CA SER A 425 -10.46 -28.41 -22.75
C SER A 425 -11.56 -27.74 -21.95
N THR A 426 -11.72 -26.42 -22.07
CA THR A 426 -12.69 -25.61 -21.35
C THR A 426 -13.55 -24.80 -22.32
N ASP A 427 -14.77 -24.45 -21.88
CA ASP A 427 -15.70 -23.56 -22.59
C ASP A 427 -15.37 -22.08 -22.40
N LEU A 428 -14.26 -21.75 -21.74
CA LEU A 428 -13.83 -20.37 -21.51
C LEU A 428 -13.52 -19.66 -22.82
N PRO A 429 -13.93 -18.38 -22.96
CA PRO A 429 -13.53 -17.56 -24.10
C PRO A 429 -12.01 -17.42 -24.21
N ASP A 430 -11.48 -17.49 -25.41
CA ASP A 430 -10.05 -17.31 -25.71
C ASP A 430 -9.65 -15.87 -26.06
N ARG A 431 -10.62 -14.96 -26.06
CA ARG A 431 -10.48 -13.53 -26.32
C ARG A 431 -11.52 -12.70 -25.57
N PRO A 432 -11.24 -11.44 -25.27
CA PRO A 432 -12.20 -10.57 -24.61
C PRO A 432 -13.38 -10.25 -25.55
N PRO A 433 -14.56 -9.97 -24.99
CA PRO A 433 -15.70 -9.51 -25.80
C PRO A 433 -15.38 -8.16 -26.44
N GLY A 434 -15.77 -7.96 -27.72
CA GLY A 434 -15.41 -6.80 -28.52
C GLY A 434 -15.97 -5.46 -28.02
N ASN A 435 -16.95 -5.48 -27.11
CA ASN A 435 -17.54 -4.29 -26.48
C ASN A 435 -16.91 -3.95 -25.12
N ALA A 436 -15.94 -4.73 -24.64
CA ALA A 436 -15.25 -4.46 -23.38
C ALA A 436 -14.34 -3.25 -23.49
N ARG A 437 -14.52 -2.28 -22.60
CA ARG A 437 -13.61 -1.12 -22.47
C ARG A 437 -12.43 -1.52 -21.60
N LEU A 438 -11.35 -1.95 -22.23
CA LEU A 438 -10.15 -2.42 -21.56
C LEU A 438 -8.96 -1.54 -21.92
N VAL A 439 -8.14 -1.24 -20.92
CA VAL A 439 -6.92 -0.45 -21.05
C VAL A 439 -5.74 -1.39 -21.22
N MET A 440 -5.09 -1.33 -22.38
CA MET A 440 -3.82 -2.00 -22.60
C MET A 440 -2.70 -1.02 -22.20
N PRO A 441 -1.78 -1.43 -21.30
CA PRO A 441 -0.61 -0.63 -20.98
C PRO A 441 0.25 -0.35 -22.23
N ALA A 442 1.09 0.68 -22.14
CA ALA A 442 2.04 0.99 -23.21
C ALA A 442 2.89 -0.24 -23.56
N ALA A 443 2.94 -0.60 -24.85
CA ALA A 443 3.66 -1.78 -25.31
C ALA A 443 5.15 -1.77 -24.89
N ALA A 444 5.78 -0.59 -24.85
CA ALA A 444 7.15 -0.43 -24.39
C ALA A 444 7.34 -0.88 -22.93
N ASN A 445 6.39 -0.57 -22.04
CA ASN A 445 6.47 -0.98 -20.64
C ASN A 445 6.31 -2.49 -20.48
N LEU A 446 5.36 -3.10 -21.18
CA LEU A 446 5.18 -4.55 -21.18
C LEU A 446 6.39 -5.28 -21.77
N GLN A 447 6.95 -4.78 -22.86
CA GLN A 447 8.14 -5.37 -23.46
C GLN A 447 9.36 -5.24 -22.54
N ALA A 448 9.55 -4.09 -21.89
CA ALA A 448 10.61 -3.90 -20.90
C ALA A 448 10.46 -4.86 -19.72
N LEU A 449 9.23 -5.06 -19.23
CA LEU A 449 8.91 -6.00 -18.16
C LEU A 449 9.28 -7.45 -18.55
N VAL A 450 8.87 -7.90 -19.72
CA VAL A 450 9.18 -9.25 -20.22
C VAL A 450 10.69 -9.44 -20.39
N ASN A 451 11.38 -8.45 -20.96
CA ASN A 451 12.84 -8.49 -21.14
C ASN A 451 13.60 -8.49 -19.81
N ALA A 452 13.12 -7.74 -18.81
CA ALA A 452 13.70 -7.74 -17.47
C ALA A 452 13.53 -9.09 -16.79
N ALA A 453 12.33 -9.69 -16.89
CA ALA A 453 12.02 -10.99 -16.34
C ALA A 453 12.85 -12.10 -17.00
N ALA A 454 12.94 -12.10 -18.34
CA ALA A 454 13.75 -13.06 -19.09
C ALA A 454 15.25 -12.97 -18.74
N GLY A 455 15.74 -11.76 -18.44
CA GLY A 455 17.10 -11.52 -17.96
C GLY A 455 17.33 -11.81 -16.47
N GLY A 456 16.31 -12.26 -15.72
CA GLY A 456 16.42 -12.53 -14.28
C GLY A 456 16.61 -11.25 -13.41
N ARG A 457 16.38 -10.05 -13.95
CA ARG A 457 16.61 -8.77 -13.29
C ARG A 457 15.48 -8.48 -12.30
N ARG A 458 15.60 -9.03 -11.09
CA ARG A 458 14.52 -9.12 -10.11
C ARG A 458 13.95 -7.77 -9.67
N ALA A 459 14.80 -6.83 -9.21
CA ALA A 459 14.33 -5.52 -8.76
C ALA A 459 13.77 -4.68 -9.94
N GLU A 460 14.39 -4.77 -11.12
CA GLU A 460 13.90 -4.12 -12.35
C GLU A 460 12.50 -4.63 -12.72
N THR A 461 12.29 -5.94 -12.74
CA THR A 461 10.99 -6.57 -13.02
C THR A 461 9.94 -6.15 -11.97
N ALA A 462 10.33 -6.15 -10.69
CA ALA A 462 9.46 -5.75 -9.58
C ALA A 462 9.00 -4.29 -9.66
N LEU A 463 9.82 -3.38 -10.22
CA LEU A 463 9.43 -1.98 -10.44
C LEU A 463 8.68 -1.78 -11.77
N LEU A 464 8.99 -2.55 -12.80
CA LEU A 464 8.28 -2.47 -14.08
C LEU A 464 6.84 -2.96 -13.99
N ALA A 465 6.52 -3.89 -13.08
CA ALA A 465 5.18 -4.38 -12.87
C ALA A 465 4.19 -3.27 -12.46
N PRO A 466 4.41 -2.47 -11.38
CA PRO A 466 3.55 -1.34 -11.06
C PRO A 466 3.60 -0.22 -12.13
N ILE A 467 4.72 -0.01 -12.83
CA ILE A 467 4.79 0.94 -13.95
C ILE A 467 3.89 0.50 -15.11
N ALA A 468 3.90 -0.79 -15.44
CA ALA A 468 3.04 -1.33 -16.48
C ALA A 468 1.55 -1.27 -16.12
N ALA A 469 1.18 -1.63 -14.89
CA ALA A 469 -0.20 -1.52 -14.41
C ALA A 469 -0.67 -0.07 -14.29
N GLY A 470 0.24 0.84 -13.91
CA GLY A 470 -0.05 2.26 -13.71
C GLY A 470 -1.07 2.49 -12.58
N GLU A 471 -1.88 3.55 -12.75
CA GLU A 471 -3.00 3.90 -11.87
C GLU A 471 -4.36 3.49 -12.47
N THR A 472 -4.35 2.59 -13.47
CA THR A 472 -5.56 2.07 -14.09
C THR A 472 -6.36 1.23 -13.09
N PRO A 473 -7.70 1.42 -12.99
CA PRO A 473 -8.55 0.53 -12.20
C PRO A 473 -8.36 -0.93 -12.61
N LEU A 474 -8.25 -1.83 -11.63
CA LEU A 474 -7.91 -3.22 -11.90
C LEU A 474 -8.93 -3.91 -12.81
N ASN A 475 -10.21 -3.56 -12.70
CA ASN A 475 -11.29 -4.07 -13.54
C ASN A 475 -11.37 -3.46 -14.96
N GLU A 476 -10.49 -2.52 -15.27
CA GLU A 476 -10.35 -1.93 -16.60
C GLU A 476 -9.03 -2.37 -17.28
N LEU A 477 -8.08 -2.91 -16.53
CA LEU A 477 -6.80 -3.35 -17.06
C LEU A 477 -6.97 -4.61 -17.91
N HIS A 478 -6.44 -4.63 -19.13
CA HIS A 478 -6.62 -5.74 -20.07
C HIS A 478 -6.11 -7.09 -19.50
N PRO A 479 -6.90 -8.18 -19.54
CA PRO A 479 -6.51 -9.48 -18.96
C PRO A 479 -5.16 -10.03 -19.44
N ALA A 480 -4.82 -9.90 -20.72
CA ALA A 480 -3.53 -10.32 -21.22
C ALA A 480 -2.36 -9.52 -20.61
N ALA A 481 -2.55 -8.23 -20.32
CA ALA A 481 -1.54 -7.43 -19.61
C ALA A 481 -1.39 -7.90 -18.17
N ILE A 482 -2.49 -8.20 -17.48
CA ILE A 482 -2.48 -8.77 -16.14
C ILE A 482 -1.69 -10.09 -16.13
N ALA A 483 -1.99 -10.98 -17.07
CA ALA A 483 -1.29 -12.26 -17.22
C ALA A 483 0.22 -12.08 -17.46
N THR A 484 0.60 -11.12 -18.32
CA THR A 484 2.00 -10.78 -18.58
C THR A 484 2.71 -10.32 -17.30
N ILE A 485 2.07 -9.45 -16.49
CA ILE A 485 2.63 -8.97 -15.22
C ILE A 485 2.80 -10.13 -14.24
N VAL A 486 1.76 -10.97 -14.07
CA VAL A 486 1.80 -12.15 -13.18
C VAL A 486 2.92 -13.10 -13.58
N GLN A 487 3.03 -13.43 -14.87
CA GLN A 487 4.05 -14.33 -15.39
C GLN A 487 5.46 -13.78 -15.17
N ALA A 488 5.70 -12.50 -15.48
CA ALA A 488 6.99 -11.85 -15.30
C ALA A 488 7.44 -11.85 -13.84
N LEU A 489 6.55 -11.52 -12.89
CA LEU A 489 6.85 -11.55 -11.46
C LEU A 489 7.18 -12.96 -10.98
N ARG A 490 6.44 -13.97 -11.42
CA ARG A 490 6.72 -15.37 -11.06
C ARG A 490 8.06 -15.85 -11.60
N GLN A 491 8.41 -15.45 -12.83
CA GLN A 491 9.67 -15.82 -13.46
C GLN A 491 10.90 -15.36 -12.67
N VAL A 492 10.81 -14.21 -11.97
CA VAL A 492 11.90 -13.70 -11.12
C VAL A 492 11.76 -14.10 -9.64
N GLY A 493 10.83 -15.00 -9.30
CA GLY A 493 10.66 -15.51 -7.96
C GLY A 493 9.81 -14.63 -7.02
N GLU A 494 9.06 -13.66 -7.55
CA GLU A 494 8.07 -12.87 -6.79
C GLU A 494 6.66 -13.51 -6.85
N ASP A 495 6.58 -14.86 -6.69
CA ASP A 495 5.34 -15.64 -6.83
C ASP A 495 4.24 -15.18 -5.84
N HIS A 496 4.61 -14.80 -4.62
CA HIS A 496 3.64 -14.29 -3.63
C HIS A 496 2.95 -13.01 -4.12
N SER A 497 3.72 -12.00 -4.53
CA SER A 497 3.18 -10.73 -5.04
C SER A 497 2.39 -10.93 -6.34
N ALA A 498 2.86 -11.82 -7.22
CA ALA A 498 2.18 -12.18 -8.46
C ALA A 498 0.78 -12.76 -8.19
N ARG A 499 0.66 -13.71 -7.26
CA ARG A 499 -0.62 -14.34 -6.90
C ARG A 499 -1.56 -13.40 -6.19
N LEU A 500 -1.06 -12.54 -5.28
CA LEU A 500 -1.90 -11.53 -4.64
C LEU A 500 -2.44 -10.53 -5.68
N PHE A 501 -1.62 -10.07 -6.62
CA PHE A 501 -2.06 -9.21 -7.72
C PHE A 501 -3.12 -9.89 -8.60
N ALA A 502 -2.93 -11.17 -8.92
CA ALA A 502 -3.90 -11.97 -9.68
C ALA A 502 -5.24 -12.09 -8.94
N VAL A 503 -5.21 -12.34 -7.62
CA VAL A 503 -6.42 -12.42 -6.76
C VAL A 503 -7.12 -11.06 -6.67
N GLU A 504 -6.38 -9.97 -6.40
CA GLU A 504 -6.95 -8.62 -6.36
C GLU A 504 -7.68 -8.28 -7.66
N THR A 505 -7.06 -8.62 -8.79
CA THR A 505 -7.63 -8.37 -10.11
C THR A 505 -8.85 -9.24 -10.37
N ALA A 506 -8.79 -10.54 -10.04
CA ALA A 506 -9.91 -11.45 -10.17
C ALA A 506 -11.14 -10.94 -9.39
N ILE A 507 -10.93 -10.53 -8.14
CA ILE A 507 -11.98 -9.98 -7.27
C ILE A 507 -12.51 -8.64 -7.83
N ALA A 508 -11.64 -7.78 -8.35
CA ALA A 508 -12.06 -6.51 -8.95
C ALA A 508 -12.95 -6.71 -10.21
N TYR A 509 -12.75 -7.80 -10.95
CA TYR A 509 -13.60 -8.21 -12.07
C TYR A 509 -14.89 -8.94 -11.62
N GLY A 510 -15.00 -9.27 -10.31
CA GLY A 510 -16.17 -9.96 -9.73
C GLY A 510 -16.12 -11.49 -9.82
N LEU A 511 -14.90 -12.07 -9.89
CA LEU A 511 -14.68 -13.52 -9.75
C LEU A 511 -14.86 -13.95 -8.30
#